data_ad7f8bdc1515c4d583e51cff73187ccb
#
_entry.id   ad7f8bdc1515c4d583e51cff73187ccb
#
_cell.length_a   1.000
_cell.length_b   1.000
_cell.length_c   1.000
_cell.angle_alpha   90.00
_cell.angle_beta   90.00
_cell.angle_gamma   90.00
#
_symmetry.space_group_name_H-M   'P 1'
#
loop_
_entity.id
_entity.type
_entity.pdbx_description
1 polymer ?
#
loop_
_entity_poly.entity_id
_entity_poly.type
_entity_poly.pdbx_seq_one_letter_code
_entity_poly.pdbx_strand_id
1 'polypeptide(L)'
;MKRKFLSAAIGLIACWGMGVAQAQTKWDLASGYPANNFHTENLTQFATDVDKATSGKLKITVHANASLFKATEIKRAVQGGQAQAGEVIQANLQNEWQIYGADGLPFLADSYEESVKLQNAQRPMVEKKLAEQGMVYLYAVAWPPQGIYTKKPVNSVADMKGMKWRAYSPATSKMAELMNLQPVTIQAAELSQALATGVVETYISSSATGIDSKTY
;
A
#
# COMPACT_ATOMS: atom_id res chain seq x y z
N MET A 1 -31.52 -54.04 57.73
CA MET A 1 -30.65 -54.04 56.60
C MET A 1 -31.39 -53.40 55.40
N LYS A 2 -31.41 -52.10 55.27
CA LYS A 2 -31.92 -51.38 54.10
C LYS A 2 -31.35 -49.96 54.14
N ARG A 3 -30.24 -49.72 53.49
CA ARG A 3 -29.68 -48.37 53.14
C ARG A 3 -28.45 -48.63 52.33
N LYS A 4 -28.54 -48.44 51.00
CA LYS A 4 -27.42 -48.11 50.06
C LYS A 4 -27.94 -48.36 48.62
N PHE A 5 -28.62 -47.38 48.03
CA PHE A 5 -28.79 -47.18 46.59
C PHE A 5 -29.43 -45.80 46.40
N LEU A 6 -28.67 -44.75 46.59
CA LEU A 6 -29.07 -43.41 46.12
C LEU A 6 -27.83 -42.49 46.06
N SER A 7 -26.91 -42.73 45.14
CA SER A 7 -25.78 -41.83 44.90
C SER A 7 -25.09 -42.16 43.55
N ALA A 8 -25.79 -42.19 42.44
CA ALA A 8 -25.20 -42.42 41.11
C ALA A 8 -26.00 -41.78 39.96
N ALA A 9 -26.50 -40.54 40.14
CA ALA A 9 -27.25 -39.87 39.09
C ALA A 9 -27.05 -38.35 38.99
N ILE A 10 -25.91 -37.77 39.38
CA ILE A 10 -25.66 -36.33 39.31
C ILE A 10 -24.30 -36.03 38.61
N GLY A 11 -23.82 -36.92 37.74
CA GLY A 11 -22.50 -36.76 37.11
C GLY A 11 -22.51 -36.54 35.57
N LEU A 12 -23.62 -36.25 34.91
CA LEU A 12 -23.65 -36.29 33.41
C LEU A 12 -24.28 -35.09 32.72
N ILE A 13 -24.33 -33.88 33.34
CA ILE A 13 -24.91 -32.68 32.66
C ILE A 13 -23.94 -31.50 32.64
N ALA A 14 -22.63 -31.68 32.78
CA ALA A 14 -21.68 -30.56 32.78
C ALA A 14 -20.76 -30.46 31.55
N CYS A 15 -21.05 -31.16 30.45
CA CYS A 15 -20.16 -31.14 29.25
C CYS A 15 -20.75 -30.53 27.98
N TRP A 16 -21.88 -29.82 28.02
CA TRP A 16 -22.49 -29.23 26.81
C TRP A 16 -22.41 -27.71 26.78
N GLY A 17 -21.31 -27.11 27.16
CA GLY A 17 -21.11 -25.67 27.15
C GLY A 17 -19.72 -25.24 26.72
N MET A 18 -18.88 -26.11 26.13
CA MET A 18 -17.67 -25.64 25.45
C MET A 18 -18.06 -25.11 24.09
N GLY A 19 -18.59 -23.91 24.06
CA GLY A 19 -18.58 -23.10 22.84
C GLY A 19 -17.14 -23.10 22.33
N VAL A 20 -16.90 -23.63 21.14
CA VAL A 20 -15.61 -23.52 20.46
C VAL A 20 -15.36 -22.03 20.33
N ALA A 21 -14.55 -21.48 21.21
CA ALA A 21 -14.03 -20.11 21.04
C ALA A 21 -13.24 -20.13 19.73
N GLN A 22 -13.92 -19.74 18.64
CA GLN A 22 -13.29 -19.64 17.34
C GLN A 22 -12.24 -18.52 17.46
N ALA A 23 -10.97 -18.90 17.52
CA ALA A 23 -9.89 -17.96 17.68
C ALA A 23 -9.96 -16.93 16.55
N GLN A 24 -10.03 -15.65 16.91
CA GLN A 24 -10.01 -14.54 15.95
C GLN A 24 -8.70 -14.60 15.14
N THR A 25 -8.82 -14.69 13.84
CA THR A 25 -7.67 -14.57 12.94
C THR A 25 -7.23 -13.11 12.90
N LYS A 26 -5.93 -12.88 13.05
CA LYS A 26 -5.35 -11.53 13.01
C LYS A 26 -4.42 -11.42 11.81
N TRP A 27 -4.55 -10.33 11.08
CA TRP A 27 -3.69 -9.98 9.95
C TRP A 27 -3.02 -8.63 10.21
N ASP A 28 -1.78 -8.53 9.81
CA ASP A 28 -1.04 -7.28 9.69
C ASP A 28 -1.02 -6.86 8.22
N LEU A 29 -1.47 -5.62 7.96
CA LEU A 29 -1.49 -5.01 6.63
C LEU A 29 -0.50 -3.84 6.63
N ALA A 30 0.57 -3.97 5.88
CA ALA A 30 1.60 -2.94 5.78
C ALA A 30 1.28 -1.92 4.67
N SER A 31 1.41 -0.62 4.97
CA SER A 31 1.34 0.49 4.01
C SER A 31 2.52 1.44 4.16
N GLY A 32 3.08 1.87 3.03
CA GLY A 32 4.15 2.86 2.98
C GLY A 32 3.67 4.30 3.07
N TYR A 33 2.36 4.56 3.10
CA TYR A 33 1.79 5.90 3.08
C TYR A 33 1.51 6.45 4.48
N PRO A 34 1.52 7.81 4.64
CA PRO A 34 1.10 8.47 5.86
C PRO A 34 -0.32 8.09 6.30
N ALA A 35 -0.58 8.17 7.60
CA ALA A 35 -1.88 7.79 8.15
C ALA A 35 -3.05 8.66 7.63
N ASN A 36 -2.77 9.92 7.28
CA ASN A 36 -3.72 10.87 6.71
C ASN A 36 -3.83 10.80 5.18
N ASN A 37 -3.18 9.84 4.54
CA ASN A 37 -3.29 9.64 3.10
C ASN A 37 -4.56 8.86 2.77
N PHE A 38 -5.26 9.23 1.70
CA PHE A 38 -6.53 8.60 1.30
C PHE A 38 -6.42 7.09 1.02
N HIS A 39 -5.25 6.60 0.58
CA HIS A 39 -5.00 5.17 0.47
C HIS A 39 -5.02 4.48 1.83
N THR A 40 -4.37 5.06 2.84
CA THR A 40 -4.37 4.51 4.20
C THR A 40 -5.76 4.57 4.83
N GLU A 41 -6.52 5.64 4.58
CA GLU A 41 -7.92 5.74 5.01
C GLU A 41 -8.77 4.65 4.35
N ASN A 42 -8.60 4.40 3.05
CA ASN A 42 -9.26 3.32 2.33
C ASN A 42 -8.92 1.94 2.93
N LEU A 43 -7.65 1.67 3.26
CA LEU A 43 -7.25 0.42 3.92
C LEU A 43 -7.88 0.27 5.31
N THR A 44 -8.00 1.35 6.05
CA THR A 44 -8.64 1.36 7.37
C THR A 44 -10.14 1.06 7.25
N GLN A 45 -10.79 1.63 6.25
CA GLN A 45 -12.18 1.31 5.94
C GLN A 45 -12.33 -0.15 5.52
N PHE A 46 -11.47 -0.64 4.63
CA PHE A 46 -11.43 -2.06 4.21
C PHE A 46 -11.28 -3.00 5.43
N ALA A 47 -10.35 -2.72 6.33
CA ALA A 47 -10.16 -3.52 7.54
C ALA A 47 -11.42 -3.54 8.41
N THR A 48 -12.10 -2.40 8.54
CA THR A 48 -13.36 -2.27 9.27
C THR A 48 -14.49 -3.07 8.62
N ASP A 49 -14.59 -3.03 7.31
CA ASP A 49 -15.65 -3.73 6.57
C ASP A 49 -15.43 -5.25 6.60
N VAL A 50 -14.17 -5.71 6.53
CA VAL A 50 -13.82 -7.13 6.71
C VAL A 50 -14.16 -7.61 8.12
N ASP A 51 -13.85 -6.85 9.16
CA ASP A 51 -14.21 -7.19 10.54
C ASP A 51 -15.72 -7.38 10.69
N LYS A 52 -16.52 -6.45 10.18
CA LYS A 52 -17.98 -6.53 10.16
C LYS A 52 -18.49 -7.72 9.33
N ALA A 53 -17.99 -7.88 8.10
CA ALA A 53 -18.43 -8.94 7.18
C ALA A 53 -18.14 -10.34 7.72
N THR A 54 -17.04 -10.48 8.47
CA THR A 54 -16.64 -11.75 9.11
C THR A 54 -17.22 -11.94 10.51
N SER A 55 -18.04 -11.00 11.01
CA SER A 55 -18.54 -11.00 12.37
C SER A 55 -17.42 -11.14 13.41
N GLY A 56 -16.33 -10.39 13.21
CA GLY A 56 -15.17 -10.36 14.11
C GLY A 56 -14.20 -11.54 13.98
N LYS A 57 -14.40 -12.44 13.01
CA LYS A 57 -13.53 -13.62 12.83
C LYS A 57 -12.17 -13.29 12.22
N LEU A 58 -12.10 -12.26 11.40
CA LEU A 58 -10.85 -11.75 10.84
C LEU A 58 -10.68 -10.26 11.21
N LYS A 59 -9.62 -9.97 11.93
CA LYS A 59 -9.24 -8.61 12.28
C LYS A 59 -7.95 -8.21 11.59
N ILE A 60 -7.98 -7.10 10.83
CA ILE A 60 -6.85 -6.57 10.12
C ILE A 60 -6.34 -5.32 10.86
N THR A 61 -5.05 -5.28 11.17
CA THR A 61 -4.37 -4.10 11.71
C THR A 61 -3.61 -3.41 10.58
N VAL A 62 -3.94 -2.15 10.29
CA VAL A 62 -3.24 -1.36 9.27
C VAL A 62 -2.04 -0.67 9.90
N HIS A 63 -0.86 -0.90 9.33
CA HIS A 63 0.41 -0.29 9.73
C HIS A 63 0.82 0.76 8.71
N ALA A 64 0.47 2.02 8.98
CA ALA A 64 0.79 3.18 8.15
C ALA A 64 2.23 3.68 8.34
N ASN A 65 2.62 4.71 7.57
CA ASN A 65 3.92 5.41 7.68
C ASN A 65 5.15 4.51 7.52
N ALA A 66 5.04 3.42 6.76
CA ALA A 66 6.12 2.42 6.64
C ALA A 66 6.60 1.87 8.01
N SER A 67 5.71 1.87 9.02
CA SER A 67 6.06 1.52 10.40
C SER A 67 6.38 0.03 10.57
N LEU A 68 5.85 -0.84 9.73
CA LEU A 68 6.13 -2.27 9.77
C LEU A 68 7.26 -2.65 8.80
N PHE A 69 7.18 -2.17 7.55
CA PHE A 69 8.18 -2.37 6.49
C PHE A 69 8.29 -1.11 5.63
N LYS A 70 9.47 -0.84 5.09
CA LYS A 70 9.65 0.21 4.08
C LYS A 70 8.80 -0.09 2.85
N ALA A 71 8.30 0.94 2.17
CA ALA A 71 7.42 0.78 1.01
C ALA A 71 7.97 -0.18 -0.07
N THR A 72 9.30 -0.19 -0.28
CA THR A 72 9.98 -1.07 -1.23
C THR A 72 10.15 -2.50 -0.76
N GLU A 73 9.89 -2.79 0.51
CA GLU A 73 10.07 -4.11 1.14
C GLU A 73 8.74 -4.84 1.34
N ILE A 74 7.60 -4.11 1.31
CA ILE A 74 6.27 -4.64 1.65
C ILE A 74 5.92 -5.88 0.82
N LYS A 75 6.10 -5.84 -0.51
CA LYS A 75 5.79 -6.99 -1.38
C LYS A 75 6.57 -8.24 -0.95
N ARG A 76 7.86 -8.10 -0.68
CA ARG A 76 8.71 -9.21 -0.23
C ARG A 76 8.29 -9.73 1.14
N ALA A 77 7.91 -8.85 2.04
CA ALA A 77 7.42 -9.20 3.37
C ALA A 77 6.13 -10.04 3.30
N VAL A 78 5.18 -9.65 2.43
CA VAL A 78 3.95 -10.42 2.18
C VAL A 78 4.29 -11.77 1.53
N GLN A 79 5.11 -11.79 0.50
CA GLN A 79 5.56 -13.01 -0.16
C GLN A 79 6.26 -13.98 0.79
N GLY A 80 7.02 -13.46 1.75
CA GLY A 80 7.72 -14.24 2.78
C GLY A 80 6.87 -14.57 4.01
N GLY A 81 5.58 -14.19 4.03
CA GLY A 81 4.67 -14.47 5.16
C GLY A 81 4.94 -13.63 6.41
N GLN A 82 5.76 -12.58 6.32
CA GLN A 82 6.06 -11.66 7.43
C GLN A 82 4.92 -10.66 7.69
N ALA A 83 4.06 -10.43 6.71
CA ALA A 83 2.77 -9.76 6.83
C ALA A 83 1.76 -10.54 5.98
N GLN A 84 0.47 -10.51 6.37
CA GLN A 84 -0.58 -11.21 5.65
C GLN A 84 -1.10 -10.41 4.46
N ALA A 85 -0.99 -9.08 4.52
CA ALA A 85 -1.38 -8.19 3.44
C ALA A 85 -0.45 -6.98 3.35
N GLY A 86 -0.46 -6.30 2.22
CA GLY A 86 0.33 -5.10 2.02
C GLY A 86 -0.15 -4.29 0.83
N GLU A 87 0.07 -3.00 0.89
CA GLU A 87 -0.19 -2.06 -0.18
C GLU A 87 1.13 -1.57 -0.77
N VAL A 88 1.23 -1.59 -2.09
CA VAL A 88 2.40 -1.11 -2.82
C VAL A 88 1.98 -0.33 -4.05
N ILE A 89 2.73 0.71 -4.40
CA ILE A 89 2.61 1.32 -5.72
C ILE A 89 3.23 0.37 -6.77
N GLN A 90 2.47 -0.02 -7.77
CA GLN A 90 2.94 -0.99 -8.78
C GLN A 90 4.21 -0.53 -9.49
N ALA A 91 4.31 0.76 -9.80
CA ALA A 91 5.48 1.35 -10.45
C ALA A 91 6.81 1.09 -9.72
N ASN A 92 6.81 0.86 -8.41
CA ASN A 92 8.02 0.48 -7.67
C ASN A 92 8.54 -0.91 -8.04
N LEU A 93 7.70 -1.75 -8.61
CA LEU A 93 7.99 -3.13 -8.98
C LEU A 93 8.37 -3.28 -10.47
N GLN A 94 8.49 -2.17 -11.21
CA GLN A 94 8.78 -2.17 -12.65
C GLN A 94 10.06 -2.93 -13.00
N ASN A 95 11.07 -2.93 -12.14
CA ASN A 95 12.31 -3.68 -12.36
C ASN A 95 12.12 -5.21 -12.28
N GLU A 96 11.07 -5.68 -11.61
CA GLU A 96 10.74 -7.11 -11.57
C GLU A 96 9.96 -7.54 -12.83
N TRP A 97 9.11 -6.64 -13.31
CA TRP A 97 8.30 -6.89 -14.48
C TRP A 97 7.75 -5.56 -15.03
N GLN A 98 8.05 -5.26 -16.28
CA GLN A 98 7.76 -3.96 -16.88
C GLN A 98 6.27 -3.58 -16.86
N ILE A 99 5.36 -4.56 -16.90
CA ILE A 99 3.92 -4.32 -16.86
C ILE A 99 3.50 -3.58 -15.57
N TYR A 100 4.19 -3.79 -14.46
CA TYR A 100 3.92 -3.03 -13.23
C TYR A 100 4.13 -1.51 -13.36
N GLY A 101 4.88 -1.06 -14.35
CA GLY A 101 5.14 0.35 -14.61
C GLY A 101 4.30 0.98 -15.72
N ALA A 102 3.31 0.27 -16.29
CA ALA A 102 2.56 0.77 -17.44
C ALA A 102 1.73 2.01 -17.11
N ASP A 103 1.21 2.13 -15.90
CA ASP A 103 0.49 3.32 -15.41
C ASP A 103 1.41 4.54 -15.22
N GLY A 104 2.72 4.33 -15.15
CA GLY A 104 3.74 5.37 -15.09
C GLY A 104 4.19 5.91 -16.45
N LEU A 105 3.67 5.39 -17.56
CA LEU A 105 3.98 5.92 -18.89
C LEU A 105 3.28 7.27 -19.10
N PRO A 106 4.03 8.36 -19.38
CA PRO A 106 3.44 9.67 -19.57
C PRO A 106 2.35 9.65 -20.65
N PHE A 107 1.22 10.28 -20.36
CA PHE A 107 0.09 10.46 -21.29
C PHE A 107 -0.62 9.16 -21.75
N LEU A 108 -0.34 8.01 -21.14
CA LEU A 108 -1.04 6.77 -21.45
C LEU A 108 -2.45 6.73 -20.84
N ALA A 109 -2.60 7.28 -19.63
CA ALA A 109 -3.88 7.44 -18.95
C ALA A 109 -3.87 8.81 -18.25
N ASP A 110 -4.66 9.76 -18.73
CA ASP A 110 -4.71 11.15 -18.23
C ASP A 110 -5.99 11.47 -17.44
N SER A 111 -6.86 10.48 -17.27
CA SER A 111 -8.09 10.56 -16.51
C SER A 111 -8.30 9.32 -15.64
N TYR A 112 -9.18 9.42 -14.62
CA TYR A 112 -9.56 8.25 -13.82
C TYR A 112 -10.25 7.18 -14.67
N GLU A 113 -11.04 7.57 -15.68
CA GLU A 113 -11.70 6.63 -16.58
C GLU A 113 -10.68 5.81 -17.37
N GLU A 114 -9.67 6.45 -17.91
CA GLU A 114 -8.59 5.78 -18.64
C GLU A 114 -7.71 4.93 -17.72
N SER A 115 -7.44 5.42 -16.51
CA SER A 115 -6.73 4.65 -15.49
C SER A 115 -7.48 3.35 -15.12
N VAL A 116 -8.81 3.39 -15.03
CA VAL A 116 -9.64 2.19 -14.80
C VAL A 116 -9.59 1.25 -16.00
N LYS A 117 -9.64 1.77 -17.24
CA LYS A 117 -9.49 0.96 -18.47
C LYS A 117 -8.13 0.26 -18.50
N LEU A 118 -7.06 1.00 -18.22
CA LEU A 118 -5.70 0.45 -18.15
C LEU A 118 -5.59 -0.63 -17.06
N GLN A 119 -6.09 -0.35 -15.87
CA GLN A 119 -6.09 -1.30 -14.76
C GLN A 119 -6.86 -2.59 -15.12
N ASN A 120 -8.03 -2.47 -15.73
CA ASN A 120 -8.81 -3.64 -16.17
C ASN A 120 -8.06 -4.46 -17.23
N ALA A 121 -7.31 -3.83 -18.12
CA ALA A 121 -6.49 -4.52 -19.10
C ALA A 121 -5.28 -5.24 -18.47
N GLN A 122 -4.65 -4.62 -17.46
CA GLN A 122 -3.48 -5.19 -16.77
C GLN A 122 -3.86 -6.29 -15.75
N ARG A 123 -5.01 -6.15 -15.11
CA ARG A 123 -5.42 -6.95 -13.95
C ARG A 123 -5.23 -8.47 -14.12
N PRO A 124 -5.70 -9.11 -15.21
CA PRO A 124 -5.53 -10.57 -15.36
C PRO A 124 -4.06 -11.01 -15.37
N MET A 125 -3.19 -10.18 -15.96
CA MET A 125 -1.75 -10.44 -16.03
C MET A 125 -1.10 -10.25 -14.64
N VAL A 126 -1.48 -9.20 -13.92
CA VAL A 126 -0.97 -8.90 -12.58
C VAL A 126 -1.41 -9.99 -11.58
N GLU A 127 -2.69 -10.39 -11.62
CA GLU A 127 -3.22 -11.47 -10.79
C GLU A 127 -2.45 -12.77 -11.01
N LYS A 128 -2.24 -13.15 -12.28
CA LYS A 128 -1.45 -14.34 -12.62
C LYS A 128 -0.02 -14.24 -12.09
N LYS A 129 0.64 -13.10 -12.31
CA LYS A 129 2.03 -12.87 -11.86
C LYS A 129 2.18 -12.95 -10.34
N LEU A 130 1.24 -12.38 -9.60
CA LEU A 130 1.23 -12.46 -8.13
C LEU A 130 0.92 -13.87 -7.63
N ALA A 131 -0.02 -14.58 -8.28
CA ALA A 131 -0.35 -15.97 -7.95
C ALA A 131 0.86 -16.91 -8.13
N GLU A 132 1.67 -16.74 -9.18
CA GLU A 132 2.93 -17.46 -9.39
C GLU A 132 3.94 -17.24 -8.23
N GLN A 133 3.77 -16.16 -7.49
CA GLN A 133 4.60 -15.78 -6.35
C GLN A 133 3.94 -16.08 -4.99
N GLY A 134 2.83 -16.84 -4.99
CA GLY A 134 2.09 -17.21 -3.77
C GLY A 134 1.27 -16.10 -3.15
N MET A 135 0.97 -15.04 -3.91
CA MET A 135 0.19 -13.88 -3.46
C MET A 135 -1.14 -13.78 -4.18
N VAL A 136 -2.12 -13.16 -3.54
CA VAL A 136 -3.45 -12.88 -4.09
C VAL A 136 -3.60 -11.37 -4.29
N TYR A 137 -3.97 -10.96 -5.49
CA TYR A 137 -4.37 -9.60 -5.77
C TYR A 137 -5.79 -9.35 -5.24
N LEU A 138 -5.99 -8.31 -4.45
CA LEU A 138 -7.31 -7.96 -3.93
C LEU A 138 -7.97 -6.85 -4.76
N TYR A 139 -7.40 -5.65 -4.75
CA TYR A 139 -7.90 -4.50 -5.49
C TYR A 139 -6.79 -3.45 -5.70
N ALA A 140 -7.08 -2.44 -6.50
CA ALA A 140 -6.22 -1.26 -6.65
C ALA A 140 -7.04 0.03 -6.49
N VAL A 141 -6.34 1.08 -6.07
CA VAL A 141 -6.86 2.44 -5.95
C VAL A 141 -5.97 3.36 -6.78
N ALA A 142 -6.58 4.15 -7.68
CA ALA A 142 -5.84 5.05 -8.55
C ALA A 142 -5.35 6.29 -7.78
N TRP A 143 -4.14 6.74 -8.10
CA TRP A 143 -3.65 8.06 -7.71
C TRP A 143 -4.22 9.13 -8.61
N PRO A 144 -4.39 10.38 -8.12
CA PRO A 144 -4.68 11.51 -8.99
C PRO A 144 -3.54 11.75 -10.01
N PRO A 145 -3.82 12.50 -11.09
CA PRO A 145 -2.78 12.90 -12.05
C PRO A 145 -1.55 13.51 -11.39
N GLN A 146 -0.39 13.27 -11.99
CA GLN A 146 0.88 13.74 -11.46
C GLN A 146 1.25 15.12 -12.02
N GLY A 147 1.84 15.96 -11.18
CA GLY A 147 2.39 17.26 -11.55
C GLY A 147 3.84 17.41 -11.07
N ILE A 148 4.55 18.36 -11.64
CA ILE A 148 5.90 18.73 -11.23
C ILE A 148 5.81 19.88 -10.23
N TYR A 149 6.48 19.73 -9.10
CA TYR A 149 6.54 20.70 -8.01
C TYR A 149 7.97 21.23 -7.87
N THR A 150 8.11 22.55 -7.79
CA THR A 150 9.41 23.22 -7.69
C THR A 150 9.36 24.36 -6.67
N LYS A 151 10.47 24.63 -5.98
CA LYS A 151 10.60 25.77 -5.08
C LYS A 151 10.80 27.11 -5.80
N LYS A 152 11.16 27.08 -7.09
CA LYS A 152 11.41 28.26 -7.92
C LYS A 152 10.54 28.19 -9.17
N PRO A 153 10.14 29.32 -9.75
CA PRO A 153 9.48 29.33 -11.04
C PRO A 153 10.32 28.61 -12.11
N VAL A 154 9.67 27.75 -12.88
CA VAL A 154 10.28 26.98 -13.97
C VAL A 154 9.43 27.20 -15.22
N ASN A 155 10.03 27.66 -16.29
CA ASN A 155 9.36 27.92 -17.57
C ASN A 155 9.69 26.85 -18.63
N SER A 156 10.77 26.11 -18.41
CA SER A 156 11.25 25.07 -19.34
C SER A 156 11.97 23.96 -18.59
N VAL A 157 12.12 22.80 -19.23
CA VAL A 157 12.93 21.69 -18.69
C VAL A 157 14.39 22.12 -18.49
N ALA A 158 14.91 23.04 -19.33
CA ALA A 158 16.28 23.54 -19.20
C ALA A 158 16.54 24.29 -17.88
N ASP A 159 15.52 24.96 -17.34
CA ASP A 159 15.61 25.71 -16.08
C ASP A 159 15.79 24.79 -14.87
N MET A 160 15.44 23.51 -15.02
CA MET A 160 15.52 22.49 -13.97
C MET A 160 16.88 21.79 -13.91
N LYS A 161 17.75 22.00 -14.90
CA LYS A 161 19.06 21.32 -14.99
C LYS A 161 19.83 21.35 -13.68
N GLY A 162 20.27 20.18 -13.23
CA GLY A 162 21.08 20.03 -12.02
C GLY A 162 20.30 20.11 -10.70
N MET A 163 18.97 20.37 -10.74
CA MET A 163 18.16 20.35 -9.51
C MET A 163 18.10 18.97 -8.89
N LYS A 164 18.05 18.92 -7.58
CA LYS A 164 17.83 17.69 -6.80
C LYS A 164 16.38 17.25 -6.92
N TRP A 165 16.16 16.11 -7.59
CA TRP A 165 14.86 15.60 -7.91
C TRP A 165 14.47 14.40 -7.03
N ARG A 166 13.30 14.46 -6.42
CA ARG A 166 12.71 13.29 -5.77
C ARG A 166 12.10 12.36 -6.83
N ALA A 167 12.61 11.15 -6.90
CA ALA A 167 12.00 10.03 -7.61
C ALA A 167 11.34 9.08 -6.62
N TYR A 168 10.28 8.39 -7.03
CA TYR A 168 9.65 7.34 -6.21
C TYR A 168 9.63 5.97 -6.92
N SER A 169 9.99 5.95 -8.21
CA SER A 169 9.99 4.74 -9.03
C SER A 169 11.15 4.76 -10.03
N PRO A 170 11.50 3.62 -10.64
CA PRO A 170 12.50 3.56 -11.69
C PRO A 170 12.19 4.52 -12.86
N ALA A 171 10.92 4.61 -13.28
CA ALA A 171 10.49 5.51 -14.35
C ALA A 171 10.74 6.98 -14.00
N THR A 172 10.41 7.42 -12.79
CA THR A 172 10.63 8.82 -12.35
C THR A 172 12.10 9.15 -12.14
N SER A 173 12.94 8.15 -11.81
CA SER A 173 14.40 8.32 -11.81
C SER A 173 14.93 8.49 -13.23
N LYS A 174 14.47 7.66 -14.16
CA LYS A 174 14.87 7.75 -15.58
C LYS A 174 14.43 9.06 -16.21
N MET A 175 13.24 9.55 -15.88
CA MET A 175 12.76 10.88 -16.31
C MET A 175 13.72 11.97 -15.85
N ALA A 176 14.13 11.96 -14.58
CA ALA A 176 15.07 12.93 -14.05
C ALA A 176 16.42 12.92 -14.78
N GLU A 177 16.97 11.74 -15.06
CA GLU A 177 18.21 11.59 -15.83
C GLU A 177 18.10 12.22 -17.24
N LEU A 178 16.99 11.93 -17.95
CA LEU A 178 16.73 12.48 -19.27
C LEU A 178 16.56 14.01 -19.28
N MET A 179 16.10 14.59 -18.17
CA MET A 179 15.99 16.03 -17.97
C MET A 179 17.27 16.67 -17.38
N ASN A 180 18.34 15.89 -17.22
CA ASN A 180 19.60 16.33 -16.58
C ASN A 180 19.42 16.82 -15.13
N LEU A 181 18.51 16.21 -14.38
CA LEU A 181 18.30 16.40 -12.94
C LEU A 181 19.13 15.40 -12.13
N GLN A 182 19.21 15.61 -10.83
CA GLN A 182 19.89 14.71 -9.89
C GLN A 182 18.84 13.88 -9.11
N PRO A 183 18.50 12.64 -9.54
CA PRO A 183 17.48 11.85 -8.87
C PRO A 183 17.94 11.30 -7.53
N VAL A 184 17.07 11.41 -6.53
CA VAL A 184 17.18 10.73 -5.24
C VAL A 184 15.87 9.99 -4.98
N THR A 185 15.94 8.72 -4.64
CA THR A 185 14.74 7.93 -4.36
C THR A 185 14.24 8.19 -2.95
N ILE A 186 13.07 8.81 -2.83
CA ILE A 186 12.41 9.15 -1.55
C ILE A 186 10.96 8.66 -1.60
N GLN A 187 10.57 7.87 -0.63
CA GLN A 187 9.19 7.37 -0.52
C GLN A 187 8.27 8.41 0.14
N ALA A 188 6.94 8.20 0.03
CA ALA A 188 5.96 9.22 0.42
C ALA A 188 6.09 9.65 1.89
N ALA A 189 6.33 8.72 2.81
CA ALA A 189 6.47 9.02 4.23
C ALA A 189 7.67 9.91 4.57
N GLU A 190 8.69 9.95 3.70
CA GLU A 190 9.95 10.69 3.92
C GLU A 190 9.97 12.05 3.20
N LEU A 191 8.98 12.32 2.32
CA LEU A 191 9.02 13.47 1.41
C LEU A 191 9.09 14.81 2.13
N SER A 192 8.25 15.04 3.15
CA SER A 192 8.22 16.31 3.90
C SER A 192 9.59 16.62 4.51
N GLN A 193 10.22 15.62 5.11
CA GLN A 193 11.55 15.77 5.72
C GLN A 193 12.63 16.04 4.66
N ALA A 194 12.61 15.31 3.54
CA ALA A 194 13.56 15.48 2.46
C ALA A 194 13.51 16.88 1.84
N LEU A 195 12.30 17.47 1.71
CA LEU A 195 12.10 18.84 1.25
C LEU A 195 12.56 19.87 2.28
N ALA A 196 12.24 19.65 3.56
CA ALA A 196 12.62 20.57 4.65
C ALA A 196 14.15 20.65 4.82
N THR A 197 14.85 19.52 4.66
CA THR A 197 16.31 19.43 4.80
C THR A 197 17.08 19.77 3.52
N GLY A 198 16.39 20.02 2.39
CA GLY A 198 17.02 20.32 1.11
C GLY A 198 17.71 19.12 0.45
N VAL A 199 17.39 17.90 0.86
CA VAL A 199 17.83 16.67 0.18
C VAL A 199 17.26 16.63 -1.23
N VAL A 200 16.04 17.14 -1.41
CA VAL A 200 15.38 17.35 -2.72
C VAL A 200 14.79 18.77 -2.79
N GLU A 201 14.71 19.31 -4.00
CA GLU A 201 14.21 20.66 -4.29
C GLU A 201 13.01 20.65 -5.24
N THR A 202 12.87 19.60 -6.00
CA THR A 202 11.81 19.41 -6.99
C THR A 202 11.38 17.94 -7.01
N TYR A 203 10.14 17.68 -7.42
CA TYR A 203 9.60 16.33 -7.47
C TYR A 203 8.41 16.23 -8.41
N ILE A 204 8.12 15.02 -8.87
CA ILE A 204 6.84 14.65 -9.48
C ILE A 204 5.99 13.94 -8.46
N SER A 205 4.73 14.34 -8.33
CA SER A 205 3.77 13.70 -7.43
C SER A 205 2.34 14.13 -7.74
N SER A 206 1.37 13.49 -7.09
CA SER A 206 -0.03 13.92 -7.15
C SER A 206 -0.30 15.14 -6.26
N SER A 207 -1.38 15.86 -6.54
CA SER A 207 -1.89 16.94 -5.68
C SER A 207 -2.25 16.42 -4.28
N ALA A 208 -2.76 15.20 -4.16
CA ALA A 208 -3.05 14.55 -2.88
C ALA A 208 -1.78 14.47 -2.01
N THR A 209 -0.67 13.99 -2.59
CA THR A 209 0.62 13.98 -1.86
C THR A 209 1.06 15.39 -1.44
N GLY A 210 0.83 16.39 -2.30
CA GLY A 210 1.15 17.79 -1.97
C GLY A 210 0.39 18.28 -0.74
N ILE A 211 -0.89 17.93 -0.63
CA ILE A 211 -1.74 18.27 0.52
C ILE A 211 -1.27 17.51 1.77
N ASP A 212 -1.13 16.20 1.70
CA ASP A 212 -0.74 15.34 2.83
C ASP A 212 0.61 15.72 3.41
N SER A 213 1.56 16.06 2.53
CA SER A 213 2.93 16.42 2.89
C SER A 213 3.10 17.91 3.19
N LYS A 214 2.04 18.72 3.06
CA LYS A 214 2.06 20.18 3.27
C LYS A 214 3.19 20.87 2.51
N THR A 215 3.30 20.58 1.21
CA THR A 215 4.38 21.05 0.35
C THR A 215 4.00 22.25 -0.53
N TYR A 216 2.97 22.95 -0.17
CA TYR A 216 2.48 24.21 -0.77
C TYR A 216 3.02 25.42 -0.01
#